data_ba029e144285dd6d97edb2ff3be9b00c
#
_entry.id   ba029e144285dd6d97edb2ff3be9b00c
#
_cell.length_a   1.000
_cell.length_b   1.000
_cell.length_c   1.000
_cell.angle_alpha   90.00
_cell.angle_beta   90.00
_cell.angle_gamma   90.00
#
_symmetry.space_group_name_H-M   'P 1'
#
loop_
_entity.id
_entity.type
_entity.pdbx_description
1 polymer ?
#
loop_
_entity_poly.entity_id
_entity_poly.type
_entity_poly.pdbx_seq_one_letter_code
_entity_poly.pdbx_strand_id
1 'polypeptide(L)'
;TLSGIATRNGIGLSTLLKANGLSSAAIIHPGQTLKLSGTAGQGAAAGNDLVPSTFLHYTYPDHVVSSANANKRALLGAGVPSRSQMQAIIADTARRMGVDPSLALAHSFAESGFSHAAVSPANAIGAMQVIPSSGTWASALVGRKLNLLDPYDNATAGVAIIRKLQRTAPSVDIGIAAYYQGLGGVTRNGMYPDTKRYVSKVKGYMQRF
;
A
#
# COMPACT_ATOMS: atom_id res chain seq x y z
N THR A 1 -8.55 -6.47 -22.71
CA THR A 1 -7.81 -6.53 -23.99
C THR A 1 -6.32 -6.66 -23.75
N LEU A 2 -5.57 -7.27 -24.68
CA LEU A 2 -4.10 -7.38 -24.61
C LEU A 2 -3.41 -6.02 -24.48
N SER A 3 -3.87 -4.99 -25.19
CA SER A 3 -3.35 -3.64 -25.05
C SER A 3 -3.58 -3.05 -23.65
N GLY A 4 -4.76 -3.23 -23.07
CA GLY A 4 -5.03 -2.77 -21.71
C GLY A 4 -4.22 -3.52 -20.65
N ILE A 5 -3.87 -4.79 -20.88
CA ILE A 5 -2.97 -5.56 -20.01
C ILE A 5 -1.54 -5.04 -20.15
N ALA A 6 -1.07 -4.84 -21.38
CA ALA A 6 0.26 -4.29 -21.65
C ALA A 6 0.47 -2.93 -20.98
N THR A 7 -0.47 -1.99 -21.18
CA THR A 7 -0.42 -0.65 -20.59
C THR A 7 -0.42 -0.69 -19.05
N ARG A 8 -1.29 -1.51 -18.42
CA ARG A 8 -1.35 -1.64 -16.96
C ARG A 8 -0.07 -2.23 -16.35
N ASN A 9 0.67 -3.01 -17.13
CA ASN A 9 1.92 -3.64 -16.68
C ASN A 9 3.18 -2.93 -17.20
N GLY A 10 3.05 -1.75 -17.82
CA GLY A 10 4.19 -0.93 -18.27
C GLY A 10 5.04 -1.59 -19.37
N ILE A 11 4.48 -2.53 -20.13
CA ILE A 11 5.16 -3.23 -21.23
C ILE A 11 4.55 -2.88 -22.58
N GLY A 12 5.35 -2.92 -23.63
CA GLY A 12 4.86 -2.75 -25.00
C GLY A 12 3.94 -3.91 -25.41
N LEU A 13 2.85 -3.62 -26.13
CA LEU A 13 1.95 -4.67 -26.66
C LEU A 13 2.72 -5.71 -27.49
N SER A 14 3.66 -5.27 -28.31
CA SER A 14 4.50 -6.16 -29.14
C SER A 14 5.33 -7.13 -28.28
N THR A 15 5.83 -6.65 -27.14
CA THR A 15 6.59 -7.47 -26.19
C THR A 15 5.69 -8.52 -25.53
N LEU A 16 4.49 -8.11 -25.08
CA LEU A 16 3.50 -9.03 -24.53
C LEU A 16 3.11 -10.12 -25.53
N LEU A 17 2.87 -9.74 -26.79
CA LEU A 17 2.50 -10.68 -27.86
C LEU A 17 3.61 -11.69 -28.13
N LYS A 18 4.85 -11.24 -28.31
CA LYS A 18 6.02 -12.10 -28.54
C LYS A 18 6.25 -13.08 -27.39
N ALA A 19 6.15 -12.61 -26.15
CA ALA A 19 6.36 -13.43 -24.96
C ALA A 19 5.36 -14.61 -24.84
N ASN A 20 4.18 -14.47 -25.46
CA ASN A 20 3.10 -15.44 -25.37
C ASN A 20 2.83 -16.16 -26.69
N GLY A 21 3.58 -15.89 -27.75
CA GLY A 21 3.32 -16.47 -29.08
C GLY A 21 1.97 -16.06 -29.66
N LEU A 22 1.47 -14.85 -29.28
CA LEU A 22 0.16 -14.35 -29.67
C LEU A 22 0.27 -13.34 -30.81
N SER A 23 -0.73 -13.33 -31.69
CA SER A 23 -0.92 -12.25 -32.67
C SER A 23 -1.72 -11.08 -32.08
N SER A 24 -1.69 -9.91 -32.71
CA SER A 24 -2.51 -8.76 -32.31
C SER A 24 -4.02 -9.01 -32.35
N ALA A 25 -4.45 -10.01 -33.13
CA ALA A 25 -5.84 -10.42 -33.27
C ALA A 25 -6.22 -11.59 -32.31
N ALA A 26 -5.30 -12.03 -31.46
CA ALA A 26 -5.56 -13.15 -30.56
C ALA A 26 -6.64 -12.81 -29.53
N ILE A 27 -7.58 -13.72 -29.34
CA ILE A 27 -8.60 -13.63 -28.30
C ILE A 27 -8.03 -14.26 -27.03
N ILE A 28 -8.08 -13.52 -25.92
CA ILE A 28 -7.72 -14.00 -24.59
C ILE A 28 -8.97 -14.27 -23.77
N HIS A 29 -8.92 -15.32 -22.95
CA HIS A 29 -10.03 -15.73 -22.09
C HIS A 29 -9.78 -15.38 -20.62
N PRO A 30 -10.83 -15.16 -19.81
CA PRO A 30 -10.69 -15.02 -18.37
C PRO A 30 -10.02 -16.27 -17.78
N GLY A 31 -9.00 -16.04 -16.91
CA GLY A 31 -8.19 -17.12 -16.33
C GLY A 31 -6.97 -17.55 -17.17
N GLN A 32 -6.80 -17.04 -18.38
CA GLN A 32 -5.62 -17.32 -19.19
C GLN A 32 -4.38 -16.65 -18.59
N THR A 33 -3.34 -17.44 -18.31
CA THR A 33 -2.05 -16.93 -17.85
C THR A 33 -1.28 -16.34 -19.03
N LEU A 34 -0.82 -15.09 -18.86
CA LEU A 34 0.02 -14.40 -19.84
C LEU A 34 1.41 -14.14 -19.24
N LYS A 35 2.45 -14.51 -20.00
CA LYS A 35 3.84 -14.18 -19.64
C LYS A 35 4.09 -12.70 -19.95
N LEU A 36 4.46 -11.93 -18.93
CA LEU A 36 4.82 -10.52 -19.05
C LEU A 36 6.34 -10.38 -19.23
N SER A 37 6.90 -11.03 -20.24
CA SER A 37 8.35 -10.87 -20.53
C SER A 37 8.60 -9.53 -21.19
N GLY A 38 8.75 -8.50 -20.37
CA GLY A 38 9.57 -7.37 -20.76
C GLY A 38 10.98 -7.69 -20.29
N THR A 39 11.98 -7.57 -21.12
CA THR A 39 13.36 -7.43 -20.69
C THR A 39 13.47 -6.11 -19.92
N ALA A 40 13.02 -6.10 -18.69
CA ALA A 40 13.57 -5.19 -17.72
C ALA A 40 15.01 -5.63 -17.53
N GLY A 41 15.95 -4.70 -17.72
CA GLY A 41 17.36 -4.98 -17.77
C GLY A 41 17.82 -5.98 -16.75
N GLN A 42 18.60 -6.94 -17.20
CA GLN A 42 19.53 -7.66 -16.37
C GLN A 42 20.35 -6.64 -15.58
N GLY A 43 20.22 -6.70 -14.30
CA GLY A 43 21.03 -5.85 -13.43
C GLY A 43 20.47 -5.69 -12.05
N ALA A 44 20.39 -6.78 -11.32
CA ALA A 44 20.75 -6.77 -9.91
C ALA A 44 21.02 -8.21 -9.50
N ALA A 45 22.29 -8.48 -9.29
CA ALA A 45 22.78 -9.65 -8.56
C ALA A 45 21.89 -9.90 -7.33
N ALA A 46 21.79 -11.16 -6.94
CA ALA A 46 21.28 -11.64 -5.66
C ALA A 46 21.95 -10.88 -4.50
N GLY A 47 21.50 -9.67 -4.25
CA GLY A 47 21.86 -8.85 -3.11
C GLY A 47 20.65 -8.88 -2.19
N ASN A 48 20.83 -9.47 -1.02
CA ASN A 48 19.94 -9.54 0.13
C ASN A 48 18.61 -8.81 -0.06
N ASP A 49 17.57 -9.54 -0.46
CA ASP A 49 16.22 -8.99 -0.50
C ASP A 49 15.79 -8.63 0.92
N LEU A 50 15.63 -7.33 1.16
CA LEU A 50 15.24 -6.78 2.47
C LEU A 50 13.74 -6.96 2.73
N VAL A 51 12.99 -7.19 1.66
CA VAL A 51 11.55 -7.44 1.68
C VAL A 51 11.30 -8.79 1.02
N PRO A 52 10.66 -9.75 1.70
CA PRO A 52 10.38 -11.06 1.13
C PRO A 52 9.36 -10.97 -0.03
N SER A 53 9.33 -11.98 -0.89
CA SER A 53 8.35 -12.07 -1.99
C SER A 53 6.97 -12.57 -1.54
N THR A 54 6.86 -13.08 -0.31
CA THR A 54 5.65 -13.70 0.22
C THR A 54 5.19 -13.04 1.51
N PHE A 55 3.88 -13.01 1.72
CA PHE A 55 3.26 -12.67 3.00
C PHE A 55 2.10 -13.62 3.26
N LEU A 56 2.14 -14.33 4.37
CA LEU A 56 1.24 -15.45 4.67
C LEU A 56 1.29 -16.51 3.53
N HIS A 57 0.17 -16.74 2.86
CA HIS A 57 0.04 -17.69 1.74
C HIS A 57 0.03 -16.99 0.37
N TYR A 58 0.30 -15.69 0.33
CA TYR A 58 0.27 -14.89 -0.91
C TYR A 58 1.68 -14.57 -1.38
N THR A 59 1.95 -14.83 -2.67
CA THR A 59 3.21 -14.46 -3.35
C THR A 59 2.94 -13.26 -4.24
N TYR A 60 3.73 -12.20 -4.06
CA TYR A 60 3.59 -10.96 -4.83
C TYR A 60 4.39 -11.02 -6.13
N PRO A 61 3.93 -10.37 -7.20
CA PRO A 61 4.67 -10.29 -8.45
C PRO A 61 6.05 -9.64 -8.28
N ASP A 62 7.04 -10.13 -9.03
CA ASP A 62 8.44 -9.69 -8.94
C ASP A 62 8.61 -8.17 -9.05
N HIS A 63 7.87 -7.50 -9.94
CA HIS A 63 7.94 -6.05 -10.10
C HIS A 63 7.45 -5.28 -8.86
N VAL A 64 6.50 -5.84 -8.10
CA VAL A 64 6.01 -5.26 -6.83
C VAL A 64 7.09 -5.42 -5.76
N VAL A 65 7.64 -6.63 -5.63
CA VAL A 65 8.71 -6.96 -4.66
C VAL A 65 9.97 -6.15 -4.94
N SER A 66 10.35 -6.02 -6.22
CA SER A 66 11.50 -5.20 -6.64
C SER A 66 11.31 -3.73 -6.25
N SER A 67 10.11 -3.17 -6.48
CA SER A 67 9.77 -1.81 -6.05
C SER A 67 9.77 -1.66 -4.53
N ALA A 68 9.26 -2.66 -3.80
CA ALA A 68 9.30 -2.70 -2.34
C ALA A 68 10.73 -2.70 -1.80
N ASN A 69 11.62 -3.51 -2.40
CA ASN A 69 13.03 -3.55 -2.05
C ASN A 69 13.75 -2.23 -2.35
N ALA A 70 13.45 -1.58 -3.48
CA ALA A 70 13.99 -0.26 -3.81
C ALA A 70 13.56 0.80 -2.78
N ASN A 71 12.29 0.86 -2.44
CA ASN A 71 11.75 1.76 -1.42
C ASN A 71 12.34 1.47 -0.04
N LYS A 72 12.51 0.20 0.32
CA LYS A 72 13.15 -0.19 1.58
C LYS A 72 14.58 0.29 1.67
N ARG A 73 15.38 0.12 0.59
CA ARG A 73 16.77 0.62 0.53
C ARG A 73 16.81 2.14 0.65
N ALA A 74 15.92 2.84 -0.06
CA ALA A 74 15.84 4.31 0.01
C ALA A 74 15.56 4.81 1.44
N LEU A 75 14.60 4.20 2.14
CA LEU A 75 14.29 4.57 3.53
C LEU A 75 15.45 4.30 4.48
N LEU A 76 16.14 3.17 4.33
CA LEU A 76 17.31 2.84 5.16
C LEU A 76 18.49 3.77 4.87
N GLY A 77 18.69 4.18 3.63
CA GLY A 77 19.78 5.08 3.21
C GLY A 77 19.55 6.54 3.61
N ALA A 78 18.31 7.01 3.60
CA ALA A 78 17.97 8.39 3.96
C ALA A 78 17.96 8.67 5.47
N GLY A 79 17.92 7.62 6.29
CA GLY A 79 17.63 7.74 7.72
C GLY A 79 16.16 8.12 7.97
N VAL A 80 15.54 7.45 8.92
CA VAL A 80 14.13 7.65 9.24
C VAL A 80 13.94 8.13 10.68
N PRO A 81 12.85 8.84 10.99
CA PRO A 81 12.53 9.20 12.35
C PRO A 81 12.43 7.99 13.27
N SER A 82 12.78 8.15 14.52
CA SER A 82 12.50 7.15 15.55
C SER A 82 10.99 6.90 15.67
N ARG A 83 10.60 5.80 16.28
CA ARG A 83 9.18 5.47 16.49
C ARG A 83 8.44 6.54 17.30
N SER A 84 9.09 7.14 18.31
CA SER A 84 8.51 8.21 19.10
C SER A 84 8.34 9.51 18.31
N GLN A 85 9.32 9.87 17.47
CA GLN A 85 9.19 10.99 16.56
C GLN A 85 8.08 10.76 15.54
N MET A 86 7.98 9.55 15.00
CA MET A 86 6.92 9.21 14.05
C MET A 86 5.54 9.26 14.69
N GLN A 87 5.40 8.79 15.93
CA GLN A 87 4.19 8.92 16.73
C GLN A 87 3.78 10.40 16.89
N ALA A 88 4.72 11.28 17.23
CA ALA A 88 4.46 12.72 17.35
C ALA A 88 4.01 13.34 16.00
N ILE A 89 4.69 13.01 14.91
CA ILE A 89 4.34 13.46 13.55
C ILE A 89 2.91 13.06 13.18
N ILE A 90 2.53 11.81 13.44
CA ILE A 90 1.19 11.29 13.11
C ILE A 90 0.12 11.98 13.96
N ALA A 91 0.35 12.10 15.28
CA ALA A 91 -0.59 12.75 16.19
C ALA A 91 -0.85 14.20 15.80
N ASP A 92 0.22 14.95 15.48
CA ASP A 92 0.13 16.34 15.08
C ASP A 92 -0.57 16.48 13.69
N THR A 93 -0.24 15.61 12.75
CA THR A 93 -0.90 15.57 11.45
C THR A 93 -2.40 15.27 11.59
N ALA A 94 -2.78 14.33 12.47
CA ALA A 94 -4.17 14.00 12.74
C ALA A 94 -4.94 15.20 13.29
N ARG A 95 -4.38 15.92 14.29
CA ARG A 95 -4.99 17.14 14.85
C ARG A 95 -5.20 18.20 13.77
N ARG A 96 -4.17 18.53 12.99
CA ARG A 96 -4.27 19.53 11.91
C ARG A 96 -5.30 19.14 10.85
N MET A 97 -5.50 17.87 10.61
CA MET A 97 -6.46 17.38 9.61
C MET A 97 -7.85 17.08 10.16
N GLY A 98 -8.10 17.33 11.46
CA GLY A 98 -9.39 17.10 12.11
C GLY A 98 -9.75 15.61 12.20
N VAL A 99 -8.75 14.77 12.43
CA VAL A 99 -8.91 13.34 12.73
C VAL A 99 -8.55 13.11 14.19
N ASP A 100 -9.28 12.21 14.86
CA ASP A 100 -8.94 11.80 16.21
C ASP A 100 -7.52 11.23 16.24
N PRO A 101 -6.58 11.83 17.02
CA PRO A 101 -5.21 11.34 17.11
C PRO A 101 -5.13 9.89 17.58
N SER A 102 -6.00 9.46 18.51
CA SER A 102 -6.00 8.08 19.00
C SER A 102 -6.29 7.07 17.88
N LEU A 103 -7.22 7.41 16.98
CA LEU A 103 -7.53 6.58 15.81
C LEU A 103 -6.34 6.50 14.85
N ALA A 104 -5.73 7.63 14.50
CA ALA A 104 -4.58 7.66 13.58
C ALA A 104 -3.37 6.92 14.15
N LEU A 105 -3.09 7.10 15.44
CA LEU A 105 -2.02 6.40 16.15
C LEU A 105 -2.28 4.90 16.22
N ALA A 106 -3.52 4.49 16.51
CA ALA A 106 -3.90 3.08 16.57
C ALA A 106 -3.73 2.37 15.22
N HIS A 107 -4.10 3.02 14.12
CA HIS A 107 -3.83 2.52 12.78
C HIS A 107 -2.33 2.33 12.56
N SER A 108 -1.52 3.38 12.74
CA SER A 108 -0.07 3.29 12.52
C SER A 108 0.60 2.24 13.40
N PHE A 109 0.16 2.11 14.65
CA PHE A 109 0.68 1.08 15.54
C PHE A 109 0.30 -0.33 15.07
N ALA A 110 -0.93 -0.52 14.58
CA ALA A 110 -1.38 -1.79 14.02
C ALA A 110 -0.62 -2.18 12.73
N GLU A 111 -0.29 -1.18 11.89
CA GLU A 111 0.37 -1.36 10.60
C GLU A 111 1.87 -1.65 10.72
N SER A 112 2.59 -0.87 11.52
CA SER A 112 4.06 -0.90 11.53
C SER A 112 4.70 -0.74 12.91
N GLY A 113 3.90 -0.50 13.96
CA GLY A 113 4.42 -0.06 15.26
C GLY A 113 5.18 1.26 15.17
N PHE A 114 4.72 2.20 14.34
CA PHE A 114 5.34 3.50 14.03
C PHE A 114 6.68 3.42 13.29
N SER A 115 7.01 2.28 12.66
CA SER A 115 8.26 2.15 11.91
C SER A 115 8.14 2.77 10.52
N HIS A 116 8.77 3.94 10.29
CA HIS A 116 8.79 4.53 8.96
C HIS A 116 9.71 3.77 7.98
N ALA A 117 10.64 2.96 8.49
CA ALA A 117 11.46 2.08 7.68
C ALA A 117 10.70 0.82 7.20
N ALA A 118 9.46 0.59 7.63
CA ALA A 118 8.68 -0.59 7.22
C ALA A 118 8.27 -0.50 5.74
N VAL A 119 8.48 -1.59 5.00
CA VAL A 119 7.94 -1.79 3.65
C VAL A 119 7.48 -3.24 3.56
N SER A 120 6.24 -3.46 3.14
CA SER A 120 5.67 -4.80 2.99
C SER A 120 5.94 -5.40 1.60
N PRO A 121 5.78 -6.72 1.41
CA PRO A 121 5.84 -7.36 0.09
C PRO A 121 4.85 -6.78 -0.94
N ALA A 122 3.71 -6.24 -0.47
CA ALA A 122 2.74 -5.52 -1.30
C ALA A 122 3.18 -4.09 -1.66
N ASN A 123 4.40 -3.69 -1.30
CA ASN A 123 4.92 -2.34 -1.44
C ASN A 123 4.10 -1.30 -0.63
N ALA A 124 3.56 -1.69 0.53
CA ALA A 124 3.01 -0.74 1.49
C ALA A 124 4.18 -0.08 2.25
N ILE A 125 4.21 1.25 2.28
CA ILE A 125 5.38 2.06 2.64
C ILE A 125 5.16 2.79 3.97
N GLY A 126 6.17 2.75 4.81
CA GLY A 126 6.31 3.65 5.95
C GLY A 126 5.42 3.33 7.14
N ALA A 127 5.34 4.28 8.08
CA ALA A 127 4.62 4.10 9.33
C ALA A 127 3.12 3.85 9.15
N MET A 128 2.52 4.40 8.09
CA MET A 128 1.10 4.24 7.79
C MET A 128 0.81 3.12 6.79
N GLN A 129 1.81 2.40 6.31
CA GLN A 129 1.71 1.30 5.34
C GLN A 129 0.82 1.63 4.14
N VAL A 130 1.13 2.75 3.48
CA VAL A 130 0.38 3.23 2.31
C VAL A 130 0.99 2.65 1.03
N ILE A 131 0.19 1.93 0.23
CA ILE A 131 0.62 1.46 -1.10
C ILE A 131 0.62 2.62 -2.12
N PRO A 132 1.44 2.56 -3.20
CA PRO A 132 1.57 3.67 -4.16
C PRO A 132 0.24 4.16 -4.77
N SER A 133 -0.68 3.26 -5.11
CA SER A 133 -2.00 3.63 -5.63
C SER A 133 -2.84 4.41 -4.62
N SER A 134 -2.79 4.01 -3.34
CA SER A 134 -3.44 4.75 -2.24
C SER A 134 -2.75 6.08 -1.98
N GLY A 135 -1.43 6.18 -2.19
CA GLY A 135 -0.67 7.44 -2.13
C GLY A 135 -1.08 8.42 -3.22
N THR A 136 -1.35 7.93 -4.43
CA THR A 136 -1.91 8.74 -5.52
C THR A 136 -3.29 9.27 -5.14
N TRP A 137 -4.16 8.42 -4.61
CA TRP A 137 -5.48 8.83 -4.12
C TRP A 137 -5.38 9.84 -2.96
N ALA A 138 -4.50 9.60 -1.98
CA ALA A 138 -4.26 10.53 -0.87
C ALA A 138 -3.77 11.90 -1.37
N SER A 139 -2.88 11.91 -2.39
CA SER A 139 -2.41 13.13 -3.04
C SER A 139 -3.56 13.96 -3.62
N ALA A 140 -4.52 13.29 -4.27
CA ALA A 140 -5.73 13.95 -4.77
C ALA A 140 -6.62 14.48 -3.62
N LEU A 141 -6.73 13.74 -2.50
CA LEU A 141 -7.52 14.17 -1.34
C LEU A 141 -6.98 15.45 -0.68
N VAL A 142 -5.66 15.68 -0.73
CA VAL A 142 -5.01 16.84 -0.10
C VAL A 142 -4.63 17.94 -1.11
N GLY A 143 -4.85 17.71 -2.41
CA GLY A 143 -4.58 18.70 -3.47
C GLY A 143 -3.10 18.92 -3.76
N ARG A 144 -2.20 18.02 -3.35
CA ARG A 144 -0.77 18.08 -3.67
C ARG A 144 -0.15 16.70 -3.78
N LYS A 145 0.92 16.57 -4.55
CA LYS A 145 1.69 15.33 -4.65
C LYS A 145 2.33 15.00 -3.30
N LEU A 146 2.19 13.76 -2.87
CA LEU A 146 2.80 13.20 -1.66
C LEU A 146 3.92 12.23 -2.04
N ASN A 147 5.05 12.32 -1.33
CA ASN A 147 6.14 11.37 -1.38
C ASN A 147 6.03 10.41 -0.19
N LEU A 148 5.63 9.17 -0.41
CA LEU A 148 5.44 8.19 0.66
C LEU A 148 6.73 7.82 1.43
N LEU A 149 7.91 8.12 0.88
CA LEU A 149 9.19 7.95 1.55
C LEU A 149 9.50 9.08 2.54
N ASP A 150 8.84 10.23 2.39
CA ASP A 150 8.92 11.32 3.36
C ASP A 150 7.99 11.03 4.55
N PRO A 151 8.47 11.14 5.82
CA PRO A 151 7.69 10.80 7.00
C PRO A 151 6.45 11.66 7.21
N TYR A 152 6.51 12.94 6.86
CA TYR A 152 5.37 13.86 6.99
C TYR A 152 4.32 13.61 5.91
N ASP A 153 4.76 13.35 4.68
CA ASP A 153 3.88 12.99 3.58
C ASP A 153 3.24 11.62 3.79
N ASN A 154 3.96 10.66 4.34
CA ASN A 154 3.43 9.35 4.70
C ASN A 154 2.34 9.46 5.79
N ALA A 155 2.59 10.24 6.84
CA ALA A 155 1.59 10.54 7.86
C ALA A 155 0.38 11.25 7.25
N THR A 156 0.61 12.27 6.41
CA THR A 156 -0.45 13.00 5.71
C THR A 156 -1.29 12.06 4.83
N ALA A 157 -0.67 11.16 4.08
CA ALA A 157 -1.36 10.19 3.23
C ALA A 157 -2.27 9.28 4.05
N GLY A 158 -1.74 8.65 5.09
CA GLY A 158 -2.50 7.76 5.95
C GLY A 158 -3.67 8.46 6.65
N VAL A 159 -3.42 9.64 7.22
CA VAL A 159 -4.45 10.43 7.90
C VAL A 159 -5.53 10.93 6.93
N ALA A 160 -5.16 11.33 5.70
CA ALA A 160 -6.13 11.73 4.67
C ALA A 160 -7.06 10.57 4.28
N ILE A 161 -6.49 9.36 4.14
CA ILE A 161 -7.25 8.14 3.86
C ILE A 161 -8.19 7.84 5.02
N ILE A 162 -7.72 7.82 6.26
CA ILE A 162 -8.53 7.60 7.46
C ILE A 162 -9.69 8.61 7.49
N ARG A 163 -9.41 9.90 7.33
CA ARG A 163 -10.43 10.96 7.32
C ARG A 163 -11.50 10.70 6.26
N LYS A 164 -11.09 10.35 5.04
CA LYS A 164 -12.03 10.08 3.95
C LYS A 164 -12.89 8.86 4.25
N LEU A 165 -12.28 7.78 4.73
CA LEU A 165 -12.99 6.54 5.04
C LEU A 165 -13.98 6.74 6.19
N GLN A 166 -13.58 7.41 7.28
CA GLN A 166 -14.47 7.70 8.41
C GLN A 166 -15.67 8.58 8.04
N ARG A 167 -15.49 9.52 7.10
CA ARG A 167 -16.58 10.36 6.60
C ARG A 167 -17.51 9.65 5.62
N THR A 168 -17.05 8.58 4.99
CA THR A 168 -17.81 7.87 3.95
C THR A 168 -18.47 6.60 4.49
N ALA A 169 -17.87 5.97 5.49
CA ALA A 169 -18.36 4.73 6.08
C ALA A 169 -19.56 4.97 7.00
N PRO A 170 -20.49 4.01 7.09
CA PRO A 170 -21.67 4.12 7.95
C PRO A 170 -21.36 4.00 9.44
N SER A 171 -20.17 3.54 9.81
CA SER A 171 -19.71 3.43 11.20
C SER A 171 -18.19 3.51 11.29
N VAL A 172 -17.67 3.82 12.48
CA VAL A 172 -16.23 3.83 12.79
C VAL A 172 -15.59 2.48 12.45
N ASP A 173 -16.24 1.38 12.80
CA ASP A 173 -15.74 0.03 12.56
C ASP A 173 -15.62 -0.26 11.06
N ILE A 174 -16.57 0.16 10.25
CA ILE A 174 -16.50 0.04 8.79
C ILE A 174 -15.40 0.93 8.22
N GLY A 175 -15.20 2.13 8.75
CA GLY A 175 -14.11 3.01 8.36
C GLY A 175 -12.73 2.40 8.65
N ILE A 176 -12.56 1.80 9.82
CA ILE A 176 -11.34 1.05 10.19
C ILE A 176 -11.14 -0.15 9.27
N ALA A 177 -12.19 -0.95 9.06
CA ALA A 177 -12.16 -2.12 8.17
C ALA A 177 -11.78 -1.73 6.74
N ALA A 178 -12.28 -0.60 6.26
CA ALA A 178 -12.02 -0.08 4.92
C ALA A 178 -10.56 0.33 4.69
N TYR A 179 -9.84 0.73 5.72
CA TYR A 179 -8.40 0.99 5.62
C TYR A 179 -7.63 -0.29 5.27
N TYR A 180 -8.00 -1.41 5.85
CA TYR A 180 -7.38 -2.71 5.68
C TYR A 180 -7.86 -3.46 4.42
N GLN A 181 -9.17 -3.59 4.26
CA GLN A 181 -9.82 -4.43 3.23
C GLN A 181 -10.25 -3.63 1.98
N GLY A 182 -10.28 -2.29 2.07
CA GLY A 182 -10.88 -1.40 1.08
C GLY A 182 -12.41 -1.29 1.26
N LEU A 183 -12.95 -0.07 1.17
CA LEU A 183 -14.37 0.21 1.41
C LEU A 183 -15.28 -0.62 0.49
N GLY A 184 -14.97 -0.70 -0.81
CA GLY A 184 -15.75 -1.49 -1.76
C GLY A 184 -15.76 -3.00 -1.44
N GLY A 185 -14.65 -3.52 -0.90
CA GLY A 185 -14.56 -4.91 -0.44
C GLY A 185 -15.45 -5.17 0.76
N VAL A 186 -15.39 -4.29 1.76
CA VAL A 186 -16.23 -4.37 2.97
C VAL A 186 -17.70 -4.25 2.63
N THR A 187 -18.06 -3.32 1.75
CA THR A 187 -19.45 -3.09 1.35
C THR A 187 -20.07 -4.30 0.62
N ARG A 188 -19.31 -4.93 -0.28
CA ARG A 188 -19.81 -6.07 -1.06
C ARG A 188 -19.81 -7.39 -0.30
N ASN A 189 -18.80 -7.64 0.52
CA ASN A 189 -18.53 -8.97 1.07
C ASN A 189 -18.61 -9.00 2.61
N GLY A 190 -18.87 -7.86 3.25
CA GLY A 190 -18.70 -7.73 4.70
C GLY A 190 -17.21 -7.78 5.10
N MET A 191 -16.94 -7.77 6.39
CA MET A 191 -15.60 -7.92 6.94
C MET A 191 -15.16 -9.38 6.94
N TYR A 192 -14.00 -9.67 6.33
CA TYR A 192 -13.35 -10.97 6.44
C TYR A 192 -12.87 -11.25 7.89
N PRO A 193 -12.57 -12.50 8.26
CA PRO A 193 -12.14 -12.83 9.63
C PRO A 193 -10.88 -12.07 10.09
N ASP A 194 -9.92 -11.86 9.20
CA ASP A 194 -8.70 -11.06 9.46
C ASP A 194 -9.02 -9.58 9.58
N THR A 195 -9.94 -9.05 8.78
CA THR A 195 -10.44 -7.68 8.88
C THR A 195 -11.12 -7.42 10.23
N LYS A 196 -11.94 -8.35 10.71
CA LYS A 196 -12.57 -8.25 12.05
C LYS A 196 -11.51 -8.21 13.16
N ARG A 197 -10.46 -9.05 13.04
CA ARG A 197 -9.33 -9.01 13.98
C ARG A 197 -8.58 -7.67 13.91
N TYR A 198 -8.38 -7.14 12.71
CA TYR A 198 -7.76 -5.82 12.53
C TYR A 198 -8.57 -4.70 13.20
N VAL A 199 -9.89 -4.65 12.99
CA VAL A 199 -10.79 -3.68 13.63
C VAL A 199 -10.69 -3.77 15.16
N SER A 200 -10.81 -4.97 15.72
CA SER A 200 -10.68 -5.20 17.17
C SER A 200 -9.32 -4.73 17.70
N LYS A 201 -8.24 -5.02 16.98
CA LYS A 201 -6.88 -4.61 17.32
C LYS A 201 -6.72 -3.09 17.33
N VAL A 202 -7.20 -2.39 16.28
CA VAL A 202 -7.16 -0.92 16.19
C VAL A 202 -7.96 -0.30 17.33
N LYS A 203 -9.18 -0.77 17.59
CA LYS A 203 -10.01 -0.26 18.70
C LYS A 203 -9.36 -0.47 20.07
N GLY A 204 -8.71 -1.62 20.26
CA GLY A 204 -7.95 -1.88 21.49
C GLY A 204 -6.74 -0.93 21.63
N TYR A 205 -6.10 -0.57 20.53
CA TYR A 205 -4.99 0.40 20.55
C TYR A 205 -5.45 1.83 20.78
N MET A 206 -6.63 2.23 20.32
CA MET A 206 -7.18 3.56 20.61
C MET A 206 -7.31 3.84 22.12
N GLN A 207 -7.48 2.81 22.94
CA GLN A 207 -7.53 2.96 24.40
C GLN A 207 -6.17 3.26 25.05
N ARG A 208 -5.08 3.16 24.27
CA ARG A 208 -3.70 3.35 24.74
C ARG A 208 -3.14 4.73 24.37
N PHE A 209 -3.78 5.40 23.44
CA PHE A 209 -3.38 6.68 22.88
C PHE A 209 -4.47 7.76 23.09
#